data_60bb402e7d41cade0b3feb9b0c2f2e52
#
_entry.id   60bb402e7d41cade0b3feb9b0c2f2e52
#
_cell.length_a   1.000
_cell.length_b   1.000
_cell.length_c   1.000
_cell.angle_alpha   90.00
_cell.angle_beta   90.00
_cell.angle_gamma   90.00
#
_symmetry.space_group_name_H-M   'P 1'
#
loop_
_entity.id
_entity.type
_entity.pdbx_description
1 polymer ?
#
loop_
_entity_poly.entity_id
_entity_poly.type
_entity_poly.pdbx_seq_one_letter_code
_entity_poly.pdbx_strand_id
1 'polypeptide(L)'
;CRCLHGPILSKVGASGKVGAIHCTSRKVQAVIDHLALSAESNTRGAVFTRREVVDFILDLTGYTEDQPLHEKRLLEPSFGGGDFLLPIIERLLRAWRAARLNGSALDELGNAIRAVELHHDTFRITHAVVVALLKREGIAANTATALASLWLSQGDFLLAPLEGEFDFVVGNPPYVRQELIPSPLLTEYRSRYQTMYDRADIYIPFIERSLSVLSDGGSLGFICADRWTKNRYGGPLRSLVAERFHLKVYVDMVDTPAFHSDVIAYPAITIISRKAPGATRIAHRPAIDRATLTTLAGLLRAQTLLPKETSTVRELARATNGTEPWLLESSDQMALIRRLEGGFPSLEAVGCKIGIGVATGADKAFIGDFDTLDVEPARKLPLVTTRDIISGEVKWRGQGVINPFAESGGLVDLDEYPRLRRYLEARREVIGGRHCAQKVPANWYRTIDRITPALAARPKLLIPDIKGEAHIVFEGGELYPHHNLYY
;
A
#
# COMPACT_ATOMS: atom_id res chain seq x y z
N CYS A 1 -3.05 -34.33 17.52
CA CYS A 1 -1.70 -34.70 17.92
C CYS A 1 -1.48 -34.31 19.38
N ARG A 2 -1.21 -35.32 20.22
CA ARG A 2 -0.91 -35.14 21.65
C ARG A 2 0.57 -34.68 21.78
N CYS A 3 0.81 -33.56 22.43
CA CYS A 3 2.15 -33.18 22.86
C CYS A 3 2.49 -33.94 24.17
N LEU A 4 3.48 -34.79 24.11
CA LEU A 4 4.11 -35.40 25.29
C LEU A 4 5.28 -34.53 25.73
N HIS A 5 5.30 -34.16 27.02
CA HIS A 5 6.39 -33.44 27.66
C HIS A 5 7.51 -34.44 28.03
N GLY A 6 8.76 -34.04 27.78
CA GLY A 6 9.94 -34.63 28.36
C GLY A 6 11.17 -33.78 27.99
N PRO A 7 12.05 -33.40 28.95
CA PRO A 7 13.17 -32.53 28.67
C PRO A 7 14.38 -33.29 28.16
N ILE A 8 15.00 -32.80 27.08
CA ILE A 8 16.33 -33.24 26.67
C ILE A 8 17.23 -32.01 26.68
N LEU A 9 18.11 -31.95 27.67
CA LEU A 9 19.29 -31.11 27.70
C LEU A 9 20.35 -31.71 26.77
N SER A 10 20.81 -30.97 25.79
CA SER A 10 22.17 -31.13 25.29
C SER A 10 22.71 -29.85 24.66
N LYS A 11 23.92 -29.54 25.08
CA LYS A 11 24.79 -28.44 24.64
C LYS A 11 24.94 -28.41 23.14
N VAL A 12 24.83 -27.22 22.53
CA VAL A 12 25.57 -26.90 21.30
C VAL A 12 25.75 -25.39 21.18
N GLY A 13 26.90 -25.03 20.65
CA GLY A 13 27.51 -23.73 20.51
C GLY A 13 26.81 -22.78 19.55
N ALA A 14 27.28 -21.55 19.62
CA ALA A 14 26.84 -20.37 18.88
C ALA A 14 26.84 -20.54 17.37
N SER A 15 25.72 -20.32 16.74
CA SER A 15 25.42 -19.56 15.50
C SER A 15 24.09 -20.06 14.90
N GLY A 16 23.22 -19.14 14.48
CA GLY A 16 22.01 -19.46 13.73
C GLY A 16 20.72 -19.40 14.59
N LYS A 17 20.06 -18.25 14.61
CA LYS A 17 18.69 -18.14 15.07
C LYS A 17 17.79 -18.90 14.09
N VAL A 18 17.47 -20.14 14.41
CA VAL A 18 16.34 -20.85 13.82
C VAL A 18 15.08 -20.13 14.29
N GLY A 19 14.32 -19.53 13.36
CA GLY A 19 13.07 -18.87 13.65
C GLY A 19 12.11 -19.84 14.35
N ALA A 20 11.56 -19.43 15.48
CA ALA A 20 10.54 -20.18 16.19
C ALA A 20 9.37 -20.44 15.24
N ILE A 21 9.01 -21.72 15.03
CA ILE A 21 7.80 -22.11 14.32
C ILE A 21 6.59 -21.65 15.15
N HIS A 22 6.05 -20.49 14.83
CA HIS A 22 4.82 -20.00 15.45
C HIS A 22 3.65 -20.82 14.90
N CYS A 23 3.11 -21.71 15.72
CA CYS A 23 1.91 -22.46 15.40
C CYS A 23 0.72 -21.49 15.31
N THR A 24 0.16 -21.36 14.10
CA THR A 24 -1.01 -20.52 13.84
C THR A 24 -2.20 -21.02 14.68
N SER A 25 -2.89 -20.12 15.39
CA SER A 25 -4.04 -20.51 16.22
C SER A 25 -5.20 -21.04 15.35
N ARG A 26 -6.04 -21.94 15.90
CA ARG A 26 -7.22 -22.46 15.18
C ARG A 26 -8.16 -21.37 14.69
N LYS A 27 -8.28 -20.26 15.42
CA LYS A 27 -9.11 -19.10 15.02
C LYS A 27 -8.56 -18.39 13.79
N VAL A 28 -7.25 -18.20 13.74
CA VAL A 28 -6.58 -17.58 12.60
C VAL A 28 -6.66 -18.48 11.38
N GLN A 29 -6.45 -19.82 11.55
CA GLN A 29 -6.57 -20.77 10.44
C GLN A 29 -7.98 -20.77 9.85
N ALA A 30 -9.03 -20.76 10.66
CA ALA A 30 -10.42 -20.68 10.18
C ALA A 30 -10.69 -19.40 9.36
N VAL A 31 -10.07 -18.28 9.72
CA VAL A 31 -10.17 -17.03 8.95
C VAL A 31 -9.46 -17.15 7.61
N ILE A 32 -8.26 -17.74 7.57
CA ILE A 32 -7.51 -17.99 6.34
C ILE A 32 -8.32 -18.91 5.40
N ASP A 33 -8.86 -19.99 5.91
CA ASP A 33 -9.67 -20.93 5.14
C ASP A 33 -10.92 -20.25 4.54
N HIS A 34 -11.55 -19.35 5.29
CA HIS A 34 -12.69 -18.56 4.82
C HIS A 34 -12.26 -17.58 3.69
N LEU A 35 -11.16 -16.86 3.87
CA LEU A 35 -10.63 -15.94 2.85
C LEU A 35 -10.20 -16.69 1.59
N ALA A 36 -9.62 -17.89 1.74
CA ALA A 36 -9.20 -18.73 0.62
C ALA A 36 -10.37 -19.14 -0.30
N LEU A 37 -11.57 -19.21 0.25
CA LEU A 37 -12.80 -19.56 -0.48
C LEU A 37 -13.62 -18.34 -0.92
N SER A 38 -13.27 -17.12 -0.47
CA SER A 38 -14.02 -15.90 -0.79
C SER A 38 -13.95 -15.56 -2.27
N ALA A 39 -15.11 -15.27 -2.88
CA ALA A 39 -15.23 -14.81 -4.25
C ALA A 39 -15.21 -13.27 -4.40
N GLU A 40 -15.28 -12.52 -3.28
CA GLU A 40 -15.38 -11.06 -3.29
C GLU A 40 -14.09 -10.39 -3.78
N SER A 41 -14.18 -9.61 -4.86
CA SER A 41 -13.03 -8.90 -5.46
C SER A 41 -12.38 -7.90 -4.50
N ASN A 42 -13.17 -7.24 -3.65
CA ASN A 42 -12.68 -6.24 -2.68
C ASN A 42 -11.81 -6.85 -1.57
N THR A 43 -12.02 -8.11 -1.23
CA THR A 43 -11.22 -8.84 -0.23
C THR A 43 -9.95 -9.42 -0.83
N ARG A 44 -9.87 -9.57 -2.16
CA ARG A 44 -8.72 -10.14 -2.86
C ARG A 44 -7.61 -9.11 -3.10
N GLY A 45 -7.95 -7.83 -3.32
CA GLY A 45 -6.99 -6.79 -3.69
C GLY A 45 -6.15 -7.13 -4.93
N ALA A 46 -6.66 -8.02 -5.80
CA ALA A 46 -5.93 -8.50 -6.95
C ALA A 46 -5.90 -7.44 -8.07
N VAL A 47 -4.71 -7.11 -8.54
CA VAL A 47 -4.46 -6.18 -9.63
C VAL A 47 -3.55 -6.85 -10.64
N PHE A 48 -3.99 -6.94 -11.89
CA PHE A 48 -3.28 -7.65 -12.95
C PHE A 48 -2.30 -6.74 -13.69
N THR A 49 -1.02 -7.14 -13.71
CA THR A 49 0.08 -6.34 -14.26
C THR A 49 0.30 -6.68 -15.74
N ARG A 50 0.49 -5.66 -16.58
CA ARG A 50 0.79 -5.87 -18.00
C ARG A 50 2.13 -6.55 -18.21
N ARG A 51 2.22 -7.38 -19.23
CA ARG A 51 3.41 -8.18 -19.54
C ARG A 51 4.66 -7.32 -19.72
N GLU A 52 4.59 -6.19 -20.36
CA GLU A 52 5.71 -5.29 -20.59
C GLU A 52 6.29 -4.76 -19.25
N VAL A 53 5.42 -4.49 -18.29
CA VAL A 53 5.82 -4.04 -16.95
C VAL A 53 6.44 -5.18 -16.14
N VAL A 54 5.89 -6.39 -16.24
CA VAL A 54 6.47 -7.59 -15.63
C VAL A 54 7.88 -7.86 -16.16
N ASP A 55 8.03 -7.88 -17.49
CA ASP A 55 9.35 -8.09 -18.12
C ASP A 55 10.35 -7.00 -17.69
N PHE A 56 9.92 -5.74 -17.58
CA PHE A 56 10.73 -4.64 -17.09
C PHE A 56 11.18 -4.85 -15.62
N ILE A 57 10.31 -5.31 -14.73
CA ILE A 57 10.67 -5.60 -13.33
C ILE A 57 11.67 -6.76 -13.26
N LEU A 58 11.47 -7.81 -14.04
CA LEU A 58 12.39 -8.93 -14.13
C LEU A 58 13.78 -8.49 -14.63
N ASP A 59 13.81 -7.60 -15.63
CA ASP A 59 15.06 -7.02 -16.13
C ASP A 59 15.74 -6.18 -15.04
N LEU A 60 15.01 -5.32 -14.34
CA LEU A 60 15.54 -4.47 -13.28
C LEU A 60 16.11 -5.26 -12.10
N THR A 61 15.49 -6.38 -11.73
CA THR A 61 16.01 -7.27 -10.66
C THR A 61 17.24 -8.05 -11.09
N GLY A 62 17.46 -8.22 -12.40
CA GLY A 62 18.52 -9.04 -12.96
C GLY A 62 18.13 -10.49 -13.22
N TYR A 63 16.84 -10.83 -13.16
CA TYR A 63 16.33 -12.15 -13.55
C TYR A 63 16.24 -12.23 -15.07
N THR A 64 17.39 -12.34 -15.73
CA THR A 64 17.57 -12.29 -17.19
C THR A 64 18.10 -13.62 -17.72
N GLU A 65 17.80 -13.94 -18.97
CA GLU A 65 18.05 -15.26 -19.58
C GLU A 65 19.55 -15.57 -19.80
N ASP A 66 20.41 -14.56 -19.76
CA ASP A 66 21.86 -14.67 -19.78
C ASP A 66 22.48 -15.15 -18.44
N GLN A 67 21.65 -15.23 -17.39
CA GLN A 67 22.05 -15.73 -16.09
C GLN A 67 21.74 -17.23 -15.93
N PRO A 68 22.47 -17.97 -15.11
CA PRO A 68 22.19 -19.38 -14.80
C PRO A 68 20.99 -19.47 -13.84
N LEU A 69 19.77 -19.16 -14.35
CA LEU A 69 18.55 -19.06 -13.53
C LEU A 69 18.16 -20.36 -12.83
N HIS A 70 18.58 -21.51 -13.35
CA HIS A 70 18.37 -22.84 -12.74
C HIS A 70 19.16 -23.02 -11.44
N GLU A 71 20.23 -22.26 -11.23
CA GLU A 71 21.02 -22.23 -9.98
C GLU A 71 20.48 -21.19 -8.98
N LYS A 72 19.52 -20.41 -9.38
CA LYS A 72 18.92 -19.33 -8.60
C LYS A 72 17.58 -19.72 -8.02
N ARG A 73 17.23 -19.10 -6.89
CA ARG A 73 15.93 -19.28 -6.26
C ARG A 73 15.12 -18.01 -6.36
N LEU A 74 13.91 -18.12 -6.90
CA LEU A 74 12.98 -17.01 -7.03
C LEU A 74 11.70 -17.27 -6.22
N LEU A 75 11.23 -16.26 -5.52
CA LEU A 75 9.95 -16.26 -4.78
C LEU A 75 8.97 -15.29 -5.41
N GLU A 76 7.73 -15.74 -5.61
CA GLU A 76 6.57 -14.91 -5.92
C GLU A 76 5.53 -15.02 -4.79
N PRO A 77 5.33 -13.96 -3.98
CA PRO A 77 4.51 -14.05 -2.76
C PRO A 77 3.00 -14.15 -2.97
N SER A 78 2.49 -13.76 -4.15
CA SER A 78 1.05 -13.80 -4.48
C SER A 78 0.88 -13.87 -6.00
N PHE A 79 0.91 -15.10 -6.53
CA PHE A 79 1.02 -15.27 -7.98
C PHE A 79 -0.29 -15.02 -8.76
N GLY A 80 -1.45 -14.96 -8.10
CA GLY A 80 -2.70 -14.63 -8.76
C GLY A 80 -2.97 -15.43 -10.02
N GLY A 81 -3.30 -14.74 -11.10
CA GLY A 81 -3.50 -15.33 -12.44
C GLY A 81 -2.22 -15.77 -13.15
N GLY A 82 -1.04 -15.54 -12.57
CA GLY A 82 0.23 -15.92 -13.13
C GLY A 82 0.93 -14.85 -13.96
N ASP A 83 0.53 -13.57 -13.84
CA ASP A 83 1.12 -12.48 -14.61
C ASP A 83 2.65 -12.41 -14.49
N PHE A 84 3.19 -12.61 -13.28
CA PHE A 84 4.62 -12.75 -13.05
C PHE A 84 5.11 -14.18 -13.26
N LEU A 85 4.38 -15.16 -12.75
CA LEU A 85 4.81 -16.56 -12.71
C LEU A 85 5.10 -17.14 -14.10
N LEU A 86 4.22 -16.88 -15.07
CA LEU A 86 4.41 -17.41 -16.42
C LEU A 86 5.66 -16.84 -17.13
N PRO A 87 5.90 -15.52 -17.14
CA PRO A 87 7.16 -14.95 -17.64
C PRO A 87 8.41 -15.45 -16.90
N ILE A 88 8.33 -15.64 -15.58
CA ILE A 88 9.42 -16.21 -14.77
C ILE A 88 9.77 -17.61 -15.27
N ILE A 89 8.78 -18.49 -15.44
CA ILE A 89 8.96 -19.85 -15.93
C ILE A 89 9.52 -19.84 -17.36
N GLU A 90 9.03 -18.99 -18.24
CA GLU A 90 9.52 -18.87 -19.62
C GLU A 90 11.00 -18.47 -19.65
N ARG A 91 11.44 -17.51 -18.84
CA ARG A 91 12.85 -17.11 -18.74
C ARG A 91 13.72 -18.22 -18.14
N LEU A 92 13.24 -18.87 -17.07
CA LEU A 92 13.92 -20.01 -16.47
C LEU A 92 14.19 -21.13 -17.49
N LEU A 93 13.16 -21.53 -18.24
CA LEU A 93 13.28 -22.60 -19.24
C LEU A 93 14.21 -22.23 -20.39
N ARG A 94 14.23 -20.98 -20.84
CA ARG A 94 15.18 -20.51 -21.86
C ARG A 94 16.62 -20.52 -21.37
N ALA A 95 16.88 -20.01 -20.15
CA ALA A 95 18.19 -20.04 -19.53
C ALA A 95 18.67 -21.50 -19.30
N TRP A 96 17.80 -22.37 -18.81
CA TRP A 96 18.11 -23.77 -18.59
C TRP A 96 18.50 -24.52 -19.87
N ARG A 97 17.71 -24.34 -20.96
CA ARG A 97 18.06 -24.94 -22.26
C ARG A 97 19.36 -24.41 -22.82
N ALA A 98 19.66 -23.14 -22.64
CA ALA A 98 20.91 -22.54 -23.07
C ALA A 98 22.13 -23.15 -22.34
N ALA A 99 21.95 -23.55 -21.08
CA ALA A 99 22.98 -24.17 -20.26
C ALA A 99 23.33 -25.61 -20.71
N ARG A 100 22.47 -26.26 -21.52
CA ARG A 100 22.71 -27.62 -22.08
C ARG A 100 23.09 -28.66 -21.03
N LEU A 101 22.43 -28.66 -19.90
CA LEU A 101 22.66 -29.58 -18.80
C LEU A 101 22.18 -31.01 -19.17
N ASN A 102 22.75 -32.02 -18.49
CA ASN A 102 22.48 -33.43 -18.76
C ASN A 102 21.61 -34.10 -17.69
N GLY A 103 21.20 -33.36 -16.67
CA GLY A 103 20.36 -33.84 -15.56
C GLY A 103 18.86 -33.91 -15.92
N SER A 104 18.05 -34.40 -14.99
CA SER A 104 16.61 -34.36 -15.19
C SER A 104 16.08 -32.96 -14.91
N ALA A 105 15.06 -32.54 -15.68
CA ALA A 105 14.42 -31.24 -15.44
C ALA A 105 13.87 -31.09 -13.99
N LEU A 106 13.49 -32.19 -13.34
CA LEU A 106 13.01 -32.17 -11.97
C LEU A 106 14.14 -31.85 -10.98
N ASP A 107 15.31 -32.45 -11.16
CA ASP A 107 16.49 -32.24 -10.29
C ASP A 107 17.04 -30.83 -10.48
N GLU A 108 17.12 -30.35 -11.72
CA GLU A 108 17.77 -29.09 -12.07
C GLU A 108 16.86 -27.87 -11.83
N LEU A 109 15.52 -28.01 -11.94
CA LEU A 109 14.57 -26.91 -11.81
C LEU A 109 13.73 -26.93 -10.54
N GLY A 110 13.69 -28.06 -9.81
CA GLY A 110 12.79 -28.27 -8.68
C GLY A 110 12.90 -27.22 -7.57
N ASN A 111 14.09 -26.64 -7.40
CA ASN A 111 14.35 -25.61 -6.38
C ASN A 111 14.29 -24.17 -6.90
N ALA A 112 14.17 -23.95 -8.21
CA ALA A 112 14.32 -22.64 -8.83
C ALA A 112 13.19 -21.65 -8.48
N ILE A 113 11.99 -22.13 -8.24
CA ILE A 113 10.81 -21.29 -7.97
C ILE A 113 10.14 -21.72 -6.67
N ARG A 114 9.63 -20.73 -5.94
CA ARG A 114 8.55 -20.87 -4.94
C ARG A 114 7.54 -19.78 -5.20
N ALA A 115 6.24 -20.14 -5.22
CA ALA A 115 5.18 -19.19 -5.43
C ALA A 115 3.98 -19.51 -4.52
N VAL A 116 3.37 -18.49 -3.95
CA VAL A 116 2.29 -18.64 -2.95
C VAL A 116 1.04 -17.97 -3.47
N GLU A 117 -0.11 -18.60 -3.28
CA GLU A 117 -1.43 -18.02 -3.55
C GLU A 117 -2.41 -18.39 -2.44
N LEU A 118 -3.14 -17.41 -1.95
CA LEU A 118 -4.10 -17.61 -0.88
C LEU A 118 -5.40 -18.29 -1.39
N HIS A 119 -5.93 -17.81 -2.52
CA HIS A 119 -7.26 -18.18 -3.02
C HIS A 119 -7.25 -19.53 -3.72
N HIS A 120 -8.09 -20.45 -3.26
CA HIS A 120 -8.17 -21.83 -3.73
C HIS A 120 -8.42 -21.94 -5.24
N ASP A 121 -9.43 -21.24 -5.76
CA ASP A 121 -9.77 -21.35 -7.19
C ASP A 121 -8.70 -20.74 -8.08
N THR A 122 -8.14 -19.60 -7.68
CA THR A 122 -7.03 -18.95 -8.39
C THR A 122 -5.81 -19.87 -8.41
N PHE A 123 -5.45 -20.46 -7.27
CA PHE A 123 -4.38 -21.45 -7.17
C PHE A 123 -4.62 -22.62 -8.12
N ARG A 124 -5.80 -23.25 -8.09
CA ARG A 124 -6.13 -24.42 -8.90
C ARG A 124 -6.06 -24.10 -10.40
N ILE A 125 -6.61 -22.95 -10.82
CA ILE A 125 -6.62 -22.52 -12.23
C ILE A 125 -5.18 -22.27 -12.70
N THR A 126 -4.41 -21.47 -11.95
CA THR A 126 -3.03 -21.11 -12.33
C THR A 126 -2.09 -22.31 -12.28
N HIS A 127 -2.27 -23.23 -11.33
CA HIS A 127 -1.52 -24.49 -11.30
C HIS A 127 -1.73 -25.28 -12.62
N ALA A 128 -2.97 -25.40 -13.09
CA ALA A 128 -3.26 -26.08 -14.36
C ALA A 128 -2.63 -25.36 -15.57
N VAL A 129 -2.63 -24.02 -15.56
CA VAL A 129 -1.97 -23.20 -16.61
C VAL A 129 -0.47 -23.43 -16.61
N VAL A 130 0.18 -23.49 -15.44
CA VAL A 130 1.64 -23.78 -15.32
C VAL A 130 1.97 -25.16 -15.84
N VAL A 131 1.19 -26.19 -15.49
CA VAL A 131 1.39 -27.55 -16.03
C VAL A 131 1.24 -27.55 -17.56
N ALA A 132 0.24 -26.85 -18.10
CA ALA A 132 0.04 -26.74 -19.54
C ALA A 132 1.19 -26.00 -20.24
N LEU A 133 1.71 -24.92 -19.62
CA LEU A 133 2.89 -24.21 -20.11
C LEU A 133 4.11 -25.13 -20.17
N LEU A 134 4.43 -25.81 -19.09
CA LEU A 134 5.60 -26.74 -19.02
C LEU A 134 5.49 -27.84 -20.07
N LYS A 135 4.31 -28.42 -20.26
CA LYS A 135 4.08 -29.43 -21.31
C LYS A 135 4.24 -28.86 -22.72
N ARG A 136 3.73 -27.67 -22.99
CA ARG A 136 3.91 -26.96 -24.26
C ARG A 136 5.38 -26.69 -24.55
N GLU A 137 6.13 -26.41 -23.49
CA GLU A 137 7.58 -26.22 -23.56
C GLU A 137 8.39 -27.53 -23.59
N GLY A 138 7.76 -28.68 -23.82
CA GLY A 138 8.43 -29.97 -24.02
C GLY A 138 8.83 -30.72 -22.75
N ILE A 139 8.38 -30.30 -21.58
CA ILE A 139 8.57 -31.03 -20.31
C ILE A 139 7.56 -32.19 -20.26
N ALA A 140 8.04 -33.39 -19.93
CA ALA A 140 7.19 -34.57 -19.81
C ALA A 140 6.05 -34.37 -18.80
N ALA A 141 4.86 -34.89 -19.07
CA ALA A 141 3.64 -34.60 -18.31
C ALA A 141 3.79 -34.84 -16.79
N ASN A 142 4.41 -35.96 -16.39
CA ASN A 142 4.64 -36.28 -14.98
C ASN A 142 5.62 -35.29 -14.32
N THR A 143 6.70 -34.93 -15.01
CA THR A 143 7.67 -33.95 -14.55
C THR A 143 7.07 -32.55 -14.47
N ALA A 144 6.25 -32.16 -15.43
CA ALA A 144 5.52 -30.87 -15.43
C ALA A 144 4.61 -30.76 -14.21
N THR A 145 3.85 -31.82 -13.89
CA THR A 145 2.98 -31.85 -12.70
C THR A 145 3.83 -31.82 -11.40
N ALA A 146 4.92 -32.59 -11.35
CA ALA A 146 5.81 -32.60 -10.19
C ALA A 146 6.46 -31.22 -9.94
N LEU A 147 6.98 -30.57 -10.98
CA LEU A 147 7.54 -29.21 -10.89
C LEU A 147 6.50 -28.19 -10.40
N ALA A 148 5.30 -28.19 -11.00
CA ALA A 148 4.24 -27.28 -10.55
C ALA A 148 3.88 -27.51 -9.09
N SER A 149 3.83 -28.77 -8.62
CA SER A 149 3.55 -29.10 -7.23
C SER A 149 4.68 -28.74 -6.25
N LEU A 150 5.94 -28.73 -6.72
CA LEU A 150 7.08 -28.27 -5.94
C LEU A 150 7.14 -26.74 -5.84
N TRP A 151 6.80 -26.04 -6.91
CA TRP A 151 6.92 -24.60 -7.02
C TRP A 151 5.76 -23.85 -6.35
N LEU A 152 4.54 -24.38 -6.47
CA LEU A 152 3.32 -23.67 -6.09
C LEU A 152 2.78 -24.19 -4.75
N SER A 153 2.48 -23.30 -3.84
CA SER A 153 1.84 -23.59 -2.57
C SER A 153 0.62 -22.73 -2.33
N GLN A 154 -0.45 -23.34 -1.82
CA GLN A 154 -1.63 -22.61 -1.39
C GLN A 154 -1.48 -22.20 0.08
N GLY A 155 -1.72 -20.92 0.36
CA GLY A 155 -1.69 -20.41 1.73
C GLY A 155 -1.49 -18.91 1.82
N ASP A 156 -1.51 -18.44 3.05
CA ASP A 156 -1.22 -17.05 3.36
C ASP A 156 0.30 -16.84 3.38
N PHE A 157 0.82 -16.06 2.43
CA PHE A 157 2.24 -15.75 2.35
C PHE A 157 2.82 -15.22 3.66
N LEU A 158 2.10 -14.38 4.40
CA LEU A 158 2.60 -13.80 5.65
C LEU A 158 2.75 -14.83 6.77
N LEU A 159 2.11 -15.99 6.66
CA LEU A 159 2.11 -17.05 7.69
C LEU A 159 2.71 -18.38 7.22
N ALA A 160 2.75 -18.63 5.91
CA ALA A 160 3.23 -19.88 5.33
C ALA A 160 4.70 -20.16 5.71
N PRO A 161 5.10 -21.41 5.97
CA PRO A 161 6.51 -21.75 6.12
C PRO A 161 7.25 -21.52 4.79
N LEU A 162 8.39 -20.86 4.86
CA LEU A 162 9.31 -20.70 3.73
C LEU A 162 10.67 -21.22 4.15
N GLU A 163 11.26 -22.09 3.33
CA GLU A 163 12.55 -22.69 3.59
C GLU A 163 13.63 -22.03 2.74
N GLY A 164 14.74 -21.70 3.38
CA GLY A 164 15.93 -21.13 2.76
C GLY A 164 15.75 -19.66 2.34
N GLU A 165 16.75 -19.17 1.64
CA GLU A 165 16.82 -17.79 1.14
C GLU A 165 16.59 -17.77 -0.39
N PHE A 166 16.28 -16.58 -0.92
CA PHE A 166 15.95 -16.37 -2.32
C PHE A 166 16.86 -15.28 -2.93
N ASP A 167 17.36 -15.56 -4.14
CA ASP A 167 18.12 -14.57 -4.92
C ASP A 167 17.21 -13.46 -5.46
N PHE A 168 15.96 -13.82 -5.76
CA PHE A 168 14.95 -12.88 -6.28
C PHE A 168 13.63 -13.06 -5.56
N VAL A 169 13.00 -11.92 -5.23
CA VAL A 169 11.59 -11.89 -4.83
C VAL A 169 10.91 -10.88 -5.74
N VAL A 170 9.91 -11.31 -6.50
CA VAL A 170 9.22 -10.43 -7.47
C VAL A 170 7.72 -10.61 -7.39
N GLY A 171 6.97 -9.56 -7.73
CA GLY A 171 5.51 -9.66 -7.77
C GLY A 171 4.79 -8.33 -7.64
N ASN A 172 3.48 -8.44 -7.57
CA ASN A 172 2.55 -7.37 -7.25
C ASN A 172 1.76 -7.79 -6.00
N PRO A 173 2.14 -7.36 -4.78
CA PRO A 173 1.46 -7.76 -3.56
C PRO A 173 0.02 -7.23 -3.50
N PRO A 174 -0.89 -7.89 -2.75
CA PRO A 174 -2.30 -7.53 -2.74
C PRO A 174 -2.56 -6.14 -2.16
N TYR A 175 -3.56 -5.41 -2.74
CA TYR A 175 -3.97 -4.06 -2.32
C TYR A 175 -5.16 -4.13 -1.36
N VAL A 176 -4.96 -4.70 -0.17
CA VAL A 176 -6.00 -4.79 0.86
C VAL A 176 -5.73 -3.79 1.97
N ARG A 177 -6.69 -2.90 2.19
CA ARG A 177 -6.62 -1.92 3.29
C ARG A 177 -6.74 -2.61 4.65
N GLN A 178 -6.05 -2.07 5.65
CA GLN A 178 -6.05 -2.62 7.00
C GLN A 178 -7.45 -2.85 7.57
N GLU A 179 -8.39 -1.94 7.29
CA GLU A 179 -9.76 -2.01 7.80
C GLU A 179 -10.54 -3.22 7.28
N LEU A 180 -10.10 -3.82 6.17
CA LEU A 180 -10.71 -5.00 5.55
C LEU A 180 -10.08 -6.31 6.05
N ILE A 181 -8.97 -6.24 6.81
CA ILE A 181 -8.32 -7.43 7.36
C ILE A 181 -9.08 -7.89 8.62
N PRO A 182 -9.55 -9.14 8.68
CA PRO A 182 -10.22 -9.65 9.88
C PRO A 182 -9.37 -9.52 11.14
N SER A 183 -9.97 -9.08 12.25
CA SER A 183 -9.26 -8.76 13.48
C SER A 183 -8.32 -9.86 14.01
N PRO A 184 -8.67 -11.17 13.99
CA PRO A 184 -7.75 -12.22 14.44
C PRO A 184 -6.49 -12.29 13.58
N LEU A 185 -6.63 -12.12 12.27
CA LEU A 185 -5.53 -12.14 11.30
C LEU A 185 -4.64 -10.89 11.42
N LEU A 186 -5.25 -9.73 11.56
CA LEU A 186 -4.54 -8.47 11.80
C LEU A 186 -3.70 -8.54 13.09
N THR A 187 -4.24 -9.12 14.16
CA THR A 187 -3.51 -9.31 15.42
C THR A 187 -2.28 -10.20 15.22
N GLU A 188 -2.44 -11.29 14.47
CA GLU A 188 -1.34 -12.21 14.14
C GLU A 188 -0.26 -11.52 13.29
N TYR A 189 -0.63 -10.76 12.27
CA TYR A 189 0.33 -10.02 11.46
C TYR A 189 1.10 -8.99 12.29
N ARG A 190 0.43 -8.24 13.16
CA ARG A 190 1.06 -7.27 14.06
C ARG A 190 2.02 -7.90 15.06
N SER A 191 1.78 -9.15 15.45
CA SER A 191 2.71 -9.88 16.34
C SER A 191 3.99 -10.31 15.64
N ARG A 192 3.96 -10.49 14.31
CA ARG A 192 5.08 -11.00 13.50
C ARG A 192 5.86 -9.90 12.79
N TYR A 193 5.19 -8.83 12.35
CA TYR A 193 5.74 -7.80 11.48
C TYR A 193 5.72 -6.43 12.16
N GLN A 194 6.91 -5.87 12.37
CA GLN A 194 7.06 -4.54 12.98
C GLN A 194 6.53 -3.43 12.07
N THR A 195 6.54 -3.66 10.75
CA THR A 195 6.04 -2.71 9.77
C THR A 195 4.53 -2.66 9.68
N MET A 196 3.80 -3.63 10.27
CA MET A 196 2.33 -3.60 10.36
C MET A 196 1.86 -2.60 11.44
N TYR A 197 2.28 -1.36 11.28
CA TYR A 197 2.12 -0.25 12.20
C TYR A 197 1.03 0.72 11.74
N ASP A 198 0.27 1.27 12.69
CA ASP A 198 -0.80 2.28 12.46
C ASP A 198 -1.82 1.76 11.43
N ARG A 199 -2.01 2.45 10.32
CA ARG A 199 -2.92 2.11 9.21
C ARG A 199 -2.20 1.48 8.01
N ALA A 200 -1.18 0.69 8.28
CA ALA A 200 -0.43 0.01 7.23
C ALA A 200 -1.29 -1.00 6.46
N ASP A 201 -1.35 -0.87 5.15
CA ASP A 201 -2.00 -1.83 4.26
C ASP A 201 -1.18 -3.13 4.17
N ILE A 202 -1.80 -4.22 3.71
CA ILE A 202 -1.20 -5.56 3.73
C ILE A 202 0.10 -5.68 2.92
N TYR A 203 0.30 -4.89 1.86
CA TYR A 203 1.52 -4.92 1.06
C TYR A 203 2.79 -4.53 1.86
N ILE A 204 2.63 -3.80 2.97
CA ILE A 204 3.73 -3.38 3.85
C ILE A 204 4.44 -4.58 4.50
N PRO A 205 3.75 -5.47 5.26
CA PRO A 205 4.38 -6.68 5.77
C PRO A 205 4.80 -7.66 4.67
N PHE A 206 4.18 -7.63 3.48
CA PHE A 206 4.69 -8.38 2.32
C PHE A 206 6.10 -7.95 1.94
N ILE A 207 6.38 -6.63 1.92
CA ILE A 207 7.73 -6.12 1.67
C ILE A 207 8.68 -6.56 2.79
N GLU A 208 8.33 -6.38 4.08
CA GLU A 208 9.18 -6.78 5.21
C GLU A 208 9.55 -8.26 5.12
N ARG A 209 8.54 -9.12 4.95
CA ARG A 209 8.79 -10.56 4.84
C ARG A 209 9.65 -10.93 3.66
N SER A 210 9.36 -10.36 2.49
CA SER A 210 10.14 -10.59 1.27
C SER A 210 11.60 -10.20 1.45
N LEU A 211 11.86 -9.06 2.09
CA LEU A 211 13.22 -8.62 2.42
C LEU A 211 13.92 -9.56 3.41
N SER A 212 13.18 -10.15 4.35
CA SER A 212 13.73 -11.04 5.37
C SER A 212 14.24 -12.38 4.82
N VAL A 213 13.72 -12.81 3.67
CA VAL A 213 14.07 -14.07 3.02
C VAL A 213 15.01 -13.90 1.82
N LEU A 214 15.50 -12.69 1.54
CA LEU A 214 16.50 -12.48 0.50
C LEU A 214 17.85 -13.05 0.91
N SER A 215 18.54 -13.69 -0.02
CA SER A 215 19.97 -14.06 0.11
C SER A 215 20.85 -12.80 0.08
N ASP A 216 22.10 -12.93 0.52
CA ASP A 216 23.07 -11.84 0.41
C ASP A 216 23.26 -11.45 -1.06
N GLY A 217 23.07 -10.17 -1.35
CA GLY A 217 23.07 -9.64 -2.72
C GLY A 217 21.77 -9.86 -3.50
N GLY A 218 20.80 -10.59 -2.95
CA GLY A 218 19.50 -10.83 -3.54
C GLY A 218 18.69 -9.55 -3.77
N SER A 219 17.73 -9.60 -4.67
CA SER A 219 16.95 -8.44 -5.13
C SER A 219 15.46 -8.70 -5.00
N LEU A 220 14.74 -7.74 -4.39
CA LEU A 220 13.29 -7.62 -4.43
C LEU A 220 12.88 -6.66 -5.54
N GLY A 221 11.88 -7.04 -6.36
CA GLY A 221 11.26 -6.19 -7.37
C GLY A 221 9.74 -6.23 -7.27
N PHE A 222 9.16 -5.21 -6.66
CA PHE A 222 7.71 -5.09 -6.51
C PHE A 222 7.16 -3.89 -7.26
N ILE A 223 5.94 -4.04 -7.80
CA ILE A 223 5.07 -2.93 -8.15
C ILE A 223 3.94 -2.85 -7.13
N CYS A 224 3.87 -1.76 -6.38
CA CYS A 224 2.83 -1.53 -5.37
C CYS A 224 2.64 -0.04 -5.09
N ALA A 225 1.65 0.30 -4.26
CA ALA A 225 1.44 1.70 -3.87
C ALA A 225 2.68 2.31 -3.19
N ASP A 226 3.05 3.53 -3.59
CA ASP A 226 4.25 4.24 -3.11
C ASP A 226 4.04 4.97 -1.77
N ARG A 227 2.82 5.02 -1.26
CA ARG A 227 2.47 5.80 -0.06
C ARG A 227 3.33 5.50 1.16
N TRP A 228 3.87 4.30 1.27
CA TRP A 228 4.79 3.94 2.34
C TRP A 228 6.09 4.75 2.34
N THR A 229 6.51 5.29 1.20
CA THR A 229 7.71 6.13 1.10
C THR A 229 7.50 7.53 1.70
N LYS A 230 6.24 7.96 1.87
CA LYS A 230 5.86 9.32 2.29
C LYS A 230 5.07 9.34 3.60
N ASN A 231 4.09 8.42 3.78
CA ASN A 231 3.14 8.46 4.88
C ASN A 231 3.72 7.96 6.20
N ARG A 232 3.11 8.38 7.33
CA ARG A 232 3.54 8.04 8.69
C ARG A 232 3.64 6.53 8.92
N TYR A 233 2.65 5.75 8.48
CA TYR A 233 2.64 4.30 8.67
C TYR A 233 3.81 3.57 7.99
N GLY A 234 4.41 4.16 6.95
CA GLY A 234 5.58 3.62 6.28
C GLY A 234 6.90 3.81 7.01
N GLY A 235 6.92 4.59 8.11
CA GLY A 235 8.13 4.91 8.88
C GLY A 235 8.96 3.68 9.26
N PRO A 236 8.38 2.65 9.92
CA PRO A 236 9.12 1.43 10.28
C PRO A 236 9.73 0.70 9.08
N LEU A 237 9.02 0.61 7.95
CA LEU A 237 9.54 0.00 6.73
C LEU A 237 10.68 0.83 6.12
N ARG A 238 10.53 2.17 6.10
CA ARG A 238 11.60 3.06 5.63
C ARG A 238 12.88 2.91 6.46
N SER A 239 12.77 2.85 7.80
CA SER A 239 13.91 2.60 8.69
C SER A 239 14.57 1.27 8.38
N LEU A 240 13.79 0.20 8.27
CA LEU A 240 14.30 -1.14 7.92
C LEU A 240 15.10 -1.11 6.63
N VAL A 241 14.56 -0.49 5.57
CA VAL A 241 15.25 -0.40 4.27
C VAL A 241 16.48 0.49 4.37
N ALA A 242 16.38 1.66 5.00
CA ALA A 242 17.49 2.61 5.12
C ALA A 242 18.68 2.07 5.91
N GLU A 243 18.45 1.15 6.86
CA GLU A 243 19.47 0.60 7.74
C GLU A 243 20.15 -0.65 7.18
N ARG A 244 19.39 -1.50 6.47
CA ARG A 244 19.81 -2.88 6.17
C ARG A 244 19.81 -3.25 4.71
N PHE A 245 19.22 -2.41 3.85
CA PHE A 245 19.02 -2.71 2.44
C PHE A 245 19.38 -1.51 1.56
N HIS A 246 19.50 -1.75 0.28
CA HIS A 246 19.75 -0.73 -0.73
C HIS A 246 18.53 -0.55 -1.63
N LEU A 247 17.86 0.60 -1.57
CA LEU A 247 16.90 1.02 -2.58
C LEU A 247 17.67 1.35 -3.87
N LYS A 248 17.77 0.39 -4.78
CA LYS A 248 18.53 0.52 -6.04
C LYS A 248 17.82 1.37 -7.07
N VAL A 249 16.52 1.09 -7.26
CA VAL A 249 15.71 1.73 -8.28
C VAL A 249 14.33 2.07 -7.72
N TYR A 250 13.84 3.24 -8.09
CA TYR A 250 12.46 3.67 -7.91
C TYR A 250 11.93 4.17 -9.25
N VAL A 251 10.77 3.66 -9.69
CA VAL A 251 10.07 4.15 -10.89
C VAL A 251 8.64 4.53 -10.51
N ASP A 252 8.32 5.82 -10.59
CA ASP A 252 6.95 6.31 -10.47
C ASP A 252 6.13 5.83 -11.67
N MET A 253 5.04 5.11 -11.38
CA MET A 253 4.13 4.58 -12.39
C MET A 253 2.74 5.24 -12.37
N VAL A 254 2.58 6.35 -11.64
CA VAL A 254 1.32 7.10 -11.57
C VAL A 254 0.91 7.58 -12.96
N ASP A 255 -0.37 7.48 -13.27
CA ASP A 255 -0.97 7.84 -14.56
C ASP A 255 -0.41 7.07 -15.77
N THR A 256 0.27 5.94 -15.54
CA THR A 256 0.69 5.04 -16.61
C THR A 256 -0.26 3.85 -16.74
N PRO A 257 -0.46 3.27 -17.94
CA PRO A 257 -1.27 2.08 -18.11
C PRO A 257 -0.51 0.80 -17.69
N ALA A 258 -0.01 0.76 -16.44
CA ALA A 258 0.78 -0.36 -15.93
C ALA A 258 -0.04 -1.64 -15.70
N PHE A 259 -1.36 -1.51 -15.56
CA PHE A 259 -2.29 -2.59 -15.25
C PHE A 259 -3.32 -2.80 -16.36
N HIS A 260 -3.99 -3.97 -16.33
CA HIS A 260 -5.06 -4.28 -17.29
C HIS A 260 -6.39 -3.58 -16.97
N SER A 261 -6.55 -3.05 -15.76
CA SER A 261 -7.72 -2.27 -15.32
C SER A 261 -7.29 -0.96 -14.68
N ASP A 262 -8.18 0.02 -14.64
CA ASP A 262 -7.94 1.26 -13.93
C ASP A 262 -7.87 0.99 -12.43
N VAL A 263 -6.75 1.29 -11.83
CA VAL A 263 -6.49 1.13 -10.40
C VAL A 263 -6.30 2.51 -9.77
N ILE A 264 -7.14 2.85 -8.81
CA ILE A 264 -6.97 4.07 -8.01
C ILE A 264 -5.87 3.80 -6.97
N ALA A 265 -4.63 3.76 -7.44
CA ALA A 265 -3.43 3.62 -6.62
C ALA A 265 -2.35 4.56 -7.18
N TYR A 266 -1.40 4.90 -6.34
CA TYR A 266 -0.17 5.58 -6.76
C TYR A 266 0.92 4.51 -6.90
N PRO A 267 0.94 3.74 -8.01
CA PRO A 267 1.85 2.62 -8.15
C PRO A 267 3.28 3.11 -8.39
N ALA A 268 4.22 2.40 -7.79
CA ALA A 268 5.64 2.55 -8.10
C ALA A 268 6.32 1.18 -8.16
N ILE A 269 7.34 1.08 -9.01
CA ILE A 269 8.24 -0.05 -9.01
C ILE A 269 9.40 0.27 -8.07
N THR A 270 9.66 -0.61 -7.12
CA THR A 270 10.81 -0.51 -6.21
C THR A 270 11.70 -1.74 -6.37
N ILE A 271 13.00 -1.50 -6.61
CA ILE A 271 14.02 -2.54 -6.58
C ILE A 271 14.89 -2.32 -5.34
N ILE A 272 14.81 -3.28 -4.43
CA ILE A 272 15.54 -3.23 -3.16
C ILE A 272 16.46 -4.45 -3.09
N SER A 273 17.74 -4.28 -2.78
CA SER A 273 18.67 -5.38 -2.65
C SER A 273 19.20 -5.54 -1.22
N ARG A 274 19.53 -6.77 -0.83
CA ARG A 274 20.21 -7.05 0.45
C ARG A 274 21.70 -6.71 0.34
N LYS A 275 21.97 -5.42 0.28
CA LYS A 275 23.31 -4.81 0.23
C LYS A 275 23.31 -3.55 1.09
N ALA A 276 24.51 -3.08 1.43
CA ALA A 276 24.67 -1.78 2.08
C ALA A 276 24.01 -0.66 1.25
N PRO A 277 23.38 0.34 1.91
CA PRO A 277 22.78 1.47 1.21
C PRO A 277 23.74 2.17 0.26
N GLY A 278 23.23 2.58 -0.90
CA GLY A 278 24.00 3.21 -1.97
C GLY A 278 23.15 4.18 -2.78
N ALA A 279 23.65 4.55 -3.95
CA ALA A 279 22.96 5.44 -4.86
C ALA A 279 21.67 4.82 -5.39
N THR A 280 20.60 5.62 -5.44
CA THR A 280 19.28 5.23 -5.97
C THR A 280 19.04 5.87 -7.32
N ARG A 281 18.63 5.08 -8.30
CA ARG A 281 18.20 5.57 -9.61
C ARG A 281 16.70 5.70 -9.69
N ILE A 282 16.25 6.81 -10.25
CA ILE A 282 14.84 7.20 -10.26
C ILE A 282 14.43 7.52 -11.69
N ALA A 283 13.26 7.00 -12.09
CA ALA A 283 12.57 7.37 -13.31
C ALA A 283 11.09 7.69 -13.01
N HIS A 284 10.48 8.48 -13.87
CA HIS A 284 9.09 8.90 -13.69
C HIS A 284 8.28 8.63 -14.95
N ARG A 285 7.15 7.96 -14.77
CA ARG A 285 6.05 7.80 -15.74
C ARG A 285 6.51 7.42 -17.14
N PRO A 286 7.28 6.32 -17.29
CA PRO A 286 7.72 5.88 -18.61
C PRO A 286 6.55 5.46 -19.48
N ALA A 287 6.70 5.59 -20.81
CA ALA A 287 5.76 4.96 -21.73
C ALA A 287 5.83 3.43 -21.60
N ILE A 288 4.64 2.78 -21.58
CA ILE A 288 4.54 1.34 -21.39
C ILE A 288 4.57 0.64 -22.75
N ASP A 289 5.74 0.65 -23.35
CA ASP A 289 6.08 -0.15 -24.53
C ASP A 289 7.41 -0.85 -24.33
N ARG A 290 7.61 -1.97 -25.02
CA ARG A 290 8.77 -2.84 -24.82
C ARG A 290 10.10 -2.14 -25.12
N ALA A 291 10.17 -1.34 -26.16
CA ALA A 291 11.42 -0.69 -26.57
C ALA A 291 11.88 0.35 -25.54
N THR A 292 10.94 1.22 -25.13
CA THR A 292 11.19 2.24 -24.09
C THR A 292 11.61 1.59 -22.78
N LEU A 293 10.87 0.57 -22.31
CA LEU A 293 11.16 -0.08 -21.02
C LEU A 293 12.47 -0.86 -21.05
N THR A 294 12.82 -1.53 -22.17
CA THR A 294 14.12 -2.21 -22.32
C THR A 294 15.28 -1.21 -22.27
N THR A 295 15.17 -0.09 -22.98
CA THR A 295 16.20 0.98 -22.95
C THR A 295 16.33 1.55 -21.54
N LEU A 296 15.21 1.84 -20.88
CA LEU A 296 15.19 2.36 -19.51
C LEU A 296 15.79 1.37 -18.51
N ALA A 297 15.51 0.08 -18.64
CA ALA A 297 16.12 -0.96 -17.80
C ALA A 297 17.64 -0.95 -17.92
N GLY A 298 18.17 -0.82 -19.14
CA GLY A 298 19.59 -0.67 -19.40
C GLY A 298 20.22 0.53 -18.65
N LEU A 299 19.58 1.68 -18.73
CA LEU A 299 20.04 2.90 -18.03
C LEU A 299 19.98 2.76 -16.51
N LEU A 300 18.87 2.20 -15.98
CA LEU A 300 18.69 2.02 -14.54
C LEU A 300 19.64 0.97 -13.94
N ARG A 301 20.12 0.01 -14.74
CA ARG A 301 21.05 -1.04 -14.31
C ARG A 301 22.52 -0.75 -14.60
N ALA A 302 22.82 0.27 -15.41
CA ALA A 302 24.19 0.59 -15.82
C ALA A 302 25.12 0.72 -14.59
N GLN A 303 26.37 0.28 -14.69
CA GLN A 303 27.34 0.37 -13.58
C GLN A 303 27.96 1.75 -13.41
N THR A 304 28.08 2.52 -14.50
CA THR A 304 28.67 3.85 -14.50
C THR A 304 27.67 4.92 -14.11
N LEU A 305 28.15 5.98 -13.46
CA LEU A 305 27.37 7.18 -13.20
C LEU A 305 26.83 7.73 -14.51
N LEU A 306 25.52 8.00 -14.53
CA LEU A 306 24.89 8.61 -15.68
C LEU A 306 25.34 10.06 -15.82
N PRO A 307 25.56 10.59 -17.05
CA PRO A 307 25.78 11.99 -17.27
C PRO A 307 24.63 12.81 -16.66
N LYS A 308 24.93 13.97 -16.09
CA LYS A 308 23.93 14.84 -15.44
C LYS A 308 22.77 15.26 -16.35
N GLU A 309 22.93 15.06 -17.65
CA GLU A 309 22.00 15.50 -18.71
C GLU A 309 20.99 14.43 -19.17
N THR A 310 21.00 13.22 -18.60
CA THR A 310 19.96 12.24 -18.95
C THR A 310 18.63 12.65 -18.31
N SER A 311 17.76 13.22 -19.11
CA SER A 311 16.42 13.69 -18.69
C SER A 311 15.48 12.58 -18.20
N THR A 312 15.78 11.31 -18.51
CA THR A 312 14.92 10.14 -18.21
C THR A 312 15.24 9.44 -16.91
N VAL A 313 16.49 9.49 -16.44
CA VAL A 313 16.94 8.82 -15.21
C VAL A 313 17.75 9.77 -14.34
N ARG A 314 17.38 9.86 -13.08
CA ARG A 314 18.10 10.62 -12.07
C ARG A 314 18.79 9.67 -11.09
N GLU A 315 19.99 10.04 -10.64
CA GLU A 315 20.68 9.34 -9.57
C GLU A 315 20.78 10.22 -8.32
N LEU A 316 20.35 9.67 -7.18
CA LEU A 316 20.53 10.24 -5.86
C LEU A 316 21.59 9.45 -5.11
N ALA A 317 22.62 10.12 -4.61
CA ALA A 317 23.68 9.47 -3.83
C ALA A 317 23.12 8.73 -2.60
N ARG A 318 22.06 9.25 -2.01
CA ARG A 318 21.31 8.60 -0.93
C ARG A 318 19.88 9.09 -0.93
N ALA A 319 18.94 8.19 -1.25
CA ALA A 319 17.50 8.49 -1.26
C ALA A 319 16.84 8.14 0.10
N THR A 320 17.42 7.20 0.85
CA THR A 320 16.84 6.66 2.08
C THR A 320 17.38 7.40 3.31
N ASN A 321 16.49 7.80 4.22
CA ASN A 321 16.83 8.54 5.44
C ASN A 321 15.96 8.11 6.63
N GLY A 322 16.32 7.00 7.27
CA GLY A 322 15.64 6.51 8.48
C GLY A 322 14.12 6.43 8.31
N THR A 323 13.37 6.92 9.28
CA THR A 323 11.89 6.95 9.29
C THR A 323 11.29 8.09 8.49
N GLU A 324 12.09 9.10 8.11
CA GLU A 324 11.62 10.30 7.43
C GLU A 324 11.07 9.99 6.02
N PRO A 325 10.13 10.78 5.51
CA PRO A 325 9.66 10.67 4.14
C PRO A 325 10.80 10.74 3.12
N TRP A 326 10.76 9.86 2.13
CA TRP A 326 11.75 9.87 1.05
C TRP A 326 11.34 10.82 -0.06
N LEU A 327 12.24 11.71 -0.43
CA LEU A 327 12.03 12.70 -1.49
C LEU A 327 12.50 12.12 -2.84
N LEU A 328 11.60 11.37 -3.49
CA LEU A 328 11.85 10.67 -4.76
C LEU A 328 11.30 11.41 -5.98
N GLU A 329 10.94 12.69 -5.83
CA GLU A 329 10.39 13.53 -6.87
C GLU A 329 11.43 13.93 -7.93
N SER A 330 10.99 14.54 -9.04
CA SER A 330 11.89 15.02 -10.09
C SER A 330 12.88 16.09 -9.57
N SER A 331 14.02 16.26 -10.28
CA SER A 331 15.06 17.21 -9.87
C SER A 331 14.55 18.65 -9.78
N ASP A 332 13.68 19.06 -10.71
CA ASP A 332 13.17 20.43 -10.79
C ASP A 332 12.17 20.70 -9.66
N GLN A 333 11.30 19.73 -9.36
CA GLN A 333 10.40 19.81 -8.21
C GLN A 333 11.19 19.87 -6.89
N MET A 334 12.25 19.08 -6.76
CA MET A 334 13.11 19.11 -5.58
C MET A 334 13.89 20.43 -5.45
N ALA A 335 14.40 20.99 -6.55
CA ALA A 335 15.05 22.29 -6.54
C ALA A 335 14.07 23.40 -6.13
N LEU A 336 12.83 23.34 -6.62
CA LEU A 336 11.77 24.26 -6.22
C LEU A 336 11.43 24.12 -4.73
N ILE A 337 11.20 22.90 -4.23
CA ILE A 337 10.90 22.65 -2.81
C ILE A 337 12.01 23.20 -1.92
N ARG A 338 13.29 22.85 -2.21
CA ARG A 338 14.43 23.34 -1.42
C ARG A 338 14.56 24.87 -1.44
N ARG A 339 14.28 25.49 -2.58
CA ARG A 339 14.26 26.95 -2.68
C ARG A 339 13.17 27.57 -1.83
N LEU A 340 11.97 26.95 -1.80
CA LEU A 340 10.85 27.40 -0.98
C LEU A 340 11.15 27.19 0.52
N GLU A 341 11.59 26.00 0.90
CA GLU A 341 11.94 25.69 2.30
C GLU A 341 13.10 26.55 2.83
N GLY A 342 14.08 26.85 1.99
CA GLY A 342 15.19 27.72 2.36
C GLY A 342 14.87 29.21 2.34
N GLY A 343 13.83 29.62 1.61
CA GLY A 343 13.43 31.02 1.44
C GLY A 343 12.27 31.47 2.33
N PHE A 344 11.49 30.54 2.85
CA PHE A 344 10.26 30.84 3.61
C PHE A 344 10.16 29.99 4.89
N PRO A 345 9.66 30.55 6.00
CA PRO A 345 9.36 29.78 7.20
C PRO A 345 8.14 28.86 7.00
N SER A 346 8.03 27.79 7.80
CA SER A 346 6.84 26.96 7.81
C SER A 346 5.61 27.72 8.32
N LEU A 347 4.41 27.27 7.95
CA LEU A 347 3.16 27.88 8.43
C LEU A 347 3.08 27.90 9.96
N GLU A 348 3.52 26.83 10.62
CA GLU A 348 3.57 26.76 12.07
C GLU A 348 4.57 27.77 12.66
N ALA A 349 5.73 27.95 12.02
CA ALA A 349 6.75 28.91 12.48
C ALA A 349 6.27 30.37 12.43
N VAL A 350 5.33 30.68 11.52
CA VAL A 350 4.69 32.02 11.46
C VAL A 350 3.41 32.09 12.31
N GLY A 351 3.10 31.07 13.11
CA GLY A 351 1.99 31.07 14.06
C GLY A 351 0.66 30.59 13.50
N CYS A 352 0.60 30.04 12.29
CA CYS A 352 -0.60 29.42 11.76
C CYS A 352 -0.95 28.15 12.55
N LYS A 353 -2.25 27.90 12.73
CA LYS A 353 -2.77 26.65 13.30
C LYS A 353 -3.47 25.89 12.18
N ILE A 354 -3.06 24.65 11.97
CA ILE A 354 -3.62 23.76 10.95
C ILE A 354 -4.66 22.86 11.60
N GLY A 355 -5.81 22.72 10.95
CA GLY A 355 -6.87 21.81 11.35
C GLY A 355 -7.60 21.24 10.12
N ILE A 356 -8.44 20.24 10.38
CA ILE A 356 -9.35 19.68 9.37
C ILE A 356 -10.77 20.08 9.72
N GLY A 357 -11.61 20.32 8.71
CA GLY A 357 -13.01 20.65 8.90
C GLY A 357 -13.83 19.51 9.50
N VAL A 358 -15.11 19.74 9.76
CA VAL A 358 -15.95 18.83 10.53
C VAL A 358 -16.33 17.57 9.74
N ALA A 359 -16.10 16.39 10.32
CA ALA A 359 -16.71 15.12 9.94
C ALA A 359 -17.97 14.90 10.79
N THR A 360 -19.13 14.82 10.14
CA THR A 360 -20.40 14.59 10.83
C THR A 360 -20.67 13.11 11.11
N GLY A 361 -20.16 12.23 10.25
CA GLY A 361 -20.44 10.79 10.24
C GLY A 361 -21.82 10.43 9.69
N ALA A 362 -22.65 11.43 9.35
CA ALA A 362 -23.93 11.26 8.67
C ALA A 362 -24.31 12.56 7.96
N ASP A 363 -23.58 12.92 6.92
CA ASP A 363 -23.75 14.20 6.21
C ASP A 363 -25.19 14.43 5.76
N LYS A 364 -25.89 13.39 5.26
CA LYS A 364 -27.31 13.47 4.88
C LYS A 364 -28.26 13.87 6.02
N ALA A 365 -27.82 13.71 7.28
CA ALA A 365 -28.61 14.05 8.44
C ALA A 365 -28.22 15.40 9.06
N PHE A 366 -26.96 15.82 8.94
CA PHE A 366 -26.42 17.02 9.57
C PHE A 366 -26.17 18.17 8.60
N ILE A 367 -26.13 17.90 7.30
CA ILE A 367 -25.86 18.91 6.26
C ILE A 367 -27.07 19.03 5.34
N GLY A 368 -27.45 20.26 5.02
CA GLY A 368 -28.54 20.56 4.11
C GLY A 368 -28.45 21.99 3.62
N ASP A 369 -29.45 22.41 2.85
CA ASP A 369 -29.58 23.79 2.44
C ASP A 369 -29.79 24.68 3.69
N PHE A 370 -28.95 25.69 3.85
CA PHE A 370 -28.90 26.53 5.07
C PHE A 370 -30.22 27.20 5.38
N ASP A 371 -30.92 27.67 4.36
CA ASP A 371 -32.18 28.41 4.57
C ASP A 371 -33.31 27.47 4.96
N THR A 372 -33.35 26.27 4.44
CA THR A 372 -34.41 25.29 4.67
C THR A 372 -34.18 24.34 5.85
N LEU A 373 -32.94 24.32 6.46
CA LEU A 373 -32.69 23.55 7.68
C LEU A 373 -33.60 24.00 8.83
N ASP A 374 -34.57 23.16 9.20
CA ASP A 374 -35.57 23.46 10.23
C ASP A 374 -35.06 23.22 11.66
N VAL A 375 -34.11 24.05 12.06
CA VAL A 375 -33.55 24.13 13.41
C VAL A 375 -33.46 25.58 13.86
N GLU A 376 -33.22 25.81 15.15
CA GLU A 376 -32.99 27.16 15.65
C GLU A 376 -31.81 27.84 14.95
N PRO A 377 -31.86 29.14 14.63
CA PRO A 377 -30.75 29.82 13.92
C PRO A 377 -29.40 29.68 14.59
N ALA A 378 -29.35 29.62 15.93
CA ALA A 378 -28.12 29.40 16.70
C ALA A 378 -27.59 27.96 16.60
N ARG A 379 -28.33 27.05 15.99
CA ARG A 379 -27.98 25.62 15.87
C ARG A 379 -27.56 25.21 14.47
N LYS A 380 -27.35 26.16 13.56
CA LYS A 380 -26.80 25.91 12.22
C LYS A 380 -25.70 26.91 11.89
N LEU A 381 -24.72 26.47 11.13
CA LEU A 381 -23.65 27.32 10.62
C LEU A 381 -23.53 27.16 9.10
N PRO A 382 -23.20 28.23 8.36
CA PRO A 382 -22.93 28.11 6.94
C PRO A 382 -21.68 27.25 6.72
N LEU A 383 -21.80 26.24 5.84
CA LEU A 383 -20.77 25.21 5.61
C LEU A 383 -20.15 25.40 4.24
N VAL A 384 -18.82 25.41 4.20
CA VAL A 384 -18.05 25.37 2.94
C VAL A 384 -17.48 23.97 2.70
N THR A 385 -17.57 23.51 1.44
CA THR A 385 -17.07 22.23 0.96
C THR A 385 -16.10 22.43 -0.20
N THR A 386 -15.43 21.38 -0.67
CA THR A 386 -14.58 21.45 -1.88
C THR A 386 -15.34 21.89 -3.13
N ARG A 387 -16.67 21.72 -3.16
CA ARG A 387 -17.53 22.13 -4.29
C ARG A 387 -17.71 23.65 -4.38
N ASP A 388 -17.48 24.35 -3.29
CA ASP A 388 -17.61 25.81 -3.20
C ASP A 388 -16.31 26.52 -3.62
N ILE A 389 -15.21 25.77 -3.80
CA ILE A 389 -13.93 26.31 -4.25
C ILE A 389 -13.85 26.23 -5.76
N ILE A 390 -13.91 27.38 -6.42
CA ILE A 390 -13.91 27.49 -7.89
C ILE A 390 -12.92 28.58 -8.31
N SER A 391 -11.94 28.20 -9.14
CA SER A 391 -11.00 29.15 -9.76
C SER A 391 -10.32 30.12 -8.78
N GLY A 392 -9.91 29.62 -7.59
CA GLY A 392 -9.20 30.44 -6.59
C GLY A 392 -10.12 31.30 -5.70
N GLU A 393 -11.44 31.16 -5.81
CA GLU A 393 -12.43 31.87 -5.00
C GLU A 393 -13.36 30.91 -4.26
N VAL A 394 -13.91 31.38 -3.14
CA VAL A 394 -14.99 30.70 -2.44
C VAL A 394 -16.34 31.21 -2.98
N LYS A 395 -17.11 30.31 -3.60
CA LYS A 395 -18.48 30.56 -4.07
C LYS A 395 -19.44 29.67 -3.29
N TRP A 396 -19.84 30.14 -2.12
CA TRP A 396 -20.73 29.39 -1.26
C TRP A 396 -22.09 29.11 -1.92
N ARG A 397 -22.50 27.83 -1.88
CA ARG A 397 -23.70 27.31 -2.53
C ARG A 397 -24.90 27.15 -1.58
N GLY A 398 -24.86 27.82 -0.43
CA GLY A 398 -25.96 27.78 0.52
C GLY A 398 -26.04 26.54 1.41
N GLN A 399 -24.96 25.74 1.51
CA GLN A 399 -24.96 24.60 2.41
C GLN A 399 -24.76 25.03 3.87
N GLY A 400 -25.48 24.36 4.80
CA GLY A 400 -25.32 24.53 6.22
C GLY A 400 -25.07 23.24 6.96
N VAL A 401 -24.46 23.35 8.13
CA VAL A 401 -24.23 22.20 9.06
C VAL A 401 -24.95 22.49 10.39
N ILE A 402 -25.60 21.46 10.93
CA ILE A 402 -26.23 21.49 12.25
C ILE A 402 -25.18 21.37 13.33
N ASN A 403 -25.19 22.28 14.30
CA ASN A 403 -24.31 22.28 15.45
C ASN A 403 -25.05 21.80 16.73
N PRO A 404 -24.80 20.53 17.17
CA PRO A 404 -25.41 20.03 18.41
C PRO A 404 -24.61 20.37 19.67
N PHE A 405 -23.55 21.21 19.58
CA PHE A 405 -22.70 21.55 20.72
C PHE A 405 -22.99 22.93 21.30
N ALA A 406 -22.88 23.02 22.62
CA ALA A 406 -22.85 24.27 23.33
C ALA A 406 -21.50 24.98 23.16
N GLU A 407 -21.44 26.28 23.41
CA GLU A 407 -20.19 27.04 23.38
C GLU A 407 -19.17 26.52 24.41
N SER A 408 -19.63 26.07 25.59
CA SER A 408 -18.84 25.44 26.63
C SER A 408 -18.20 24.10 26.21
N GLY A 409 -18.71 23.48 25.14
CA GLY A 409 -18.12 22.30 24.52
C GLY A 409 -18.82 20.96 24.72
N GLY A 410 -19.81 20.90 25.58
CA GLY A 410 -20.72 19.76 25.71
C GLY A 410 -21.79 19.76 24.62
N LEU A 411 -22.63 18.73 24.58
CA LEU A 411 -23.83 18.73 23.76
C LEU A 411 -24.87 19.66 24.40
N VAL A 412 -25.70 20.30 23.57
CA VAL A 412 -26.81 21.13 24.08
C VAL A 412 -27.89 20.23 24.64
N ASP A 413 -28.66 20.77 25.62
CA ASP A 413 -29.89 20.14 26.04
C ASP A 413 -30.96 20.31 24.94
N LEU A 414 -31.45 19.17 24.43
CA LEU A 414 -32.45 19.20 23.36
C LEU A 414 -33.79 19.77 23.80
N ASP A 415 -34.08 19.83 25.11
CA ASP A 415 -35.30 20.44 25.64
C ASP A 415 -35.31 21.98 25.48
N GLU A 416 -34.13 22.58 25.42
CA GLU A 416 -33.97 24.01 25.14
C GLU A 416 -34.11 24.36 23.64
N TYR A 417 -34.03 23.35 22.75
CA TYR A 417 -34.03 23.52 21.30
C TYR A 417 -35.06 22.59 20.61
N PRO A 418 -36.36 22.92 20.70
CA PRO A 418 -37.42 22.02 20.25
C PRO A 418 -37.43 21.75 18.74
N ARG A 419 -36.98 22.69 17.90
CA ARG A 419 -36.83 22.45 16.45
C ARG A 419 -35.70 21.51 16.16
N LEU A 420 -34.53 21.72 16.77
CA LEU A 420 -33.38 20.81 16.67
C LEU A 420 -33.76 19.42 17.14
N ARG A 421 -34.41 19.30 18.30
CA ARG A 421 -34.89 18.02 18.83
C ARG A 421 -35.72 17.25 17.81
N ARG A 422 -36.79 17.89 17.32
CA ARG A 422 -37.69 17.30 16.31
C ARG A 422 -36.93 16.88 15.06
N TYR A 423 -36.02 17.72 14.59
CA TYR A 423 -35.22 17.45 13.40
C TYR A 423 -34.34 16.21 13.57
N LEU A 424 -33.65 16.11 14.71
CA LEU A 424 -32.73 14.99 15.01
C LEU A 424 -33.49 13.70 15.29
N GLU A 425 -34.64 13.78 16.04
CA GLU A 425 -35.45 12.59 16.31
C GLU A 425 -36.05 11.97 15.04
N ALA A 426 -36.46 12.79 14.08
CA ALA A 426 -36.93 12.32 12.77
C ALA A 426 -35.84 11.56 11.98
N ARG A 427 -34.56 11.71 12.37
CA ARG A 427 -33.39 11.05 11.75
C ARG A 427 -32.65 10.11 12.69
N ARG A 428 -33.30 9.75 13.81
CA ARG A 428 -32.67 8.99 14.91
C ARG A 428 -32.07 7.66 14.48
N GLU A 429 -32.71 6.96 13.57
CA GLU A 429 -32.21 5.68 13.06
C GLU A 429 -30.84 5.83 12.38
N VAL A 430 -30.73 6.78 11.46
CA VAL A 430 -29.48 7.06 10.72
C VAL A 430 -28.40 7.59 11.66
N ILE A 431 -28.76 8.52 12.55
CA ILE A 431 -27.81 9.16 13.45
C ILE A 431 -27.35 8.18 14.55
N GLY A 432 -28.26 7.41 15.13
CA GLY A 432 -28.01 6.44 16.20
C GLY A 432 -27.29 5.19 15.74
N GLY A 433 -27.42 4.82 14.47
CA GLY A 433 -26.71 3.67 13.86
C GLY A 433 -25.20 3.85 13.72
N ARG A 434 -24.66 5.08 13.87
CA ARG A 434 -23.22 5.34 13.75
C ARG A 434 -22.45 4.78 14.95
N HIS A 435 -21.24 4.31 14.70
CA HIS A 435 -20.36 3.74 15.73
C HIS A 435 -20.11 4.69 16.92
N CYS A 436 -19.96 6.01 16.67
CA CYS A 436 -19.78 7.00 17.73
C CYS A 436 -21.03 7.15 18.63
N ALA A 437 -22.23 6.98 18.05
CA ALA A 437 -23.49 7.02 18.80
C ALA A 437 -23.73 5.73 19.59
N GLN A 438 -23.37 4.58 19.03
CA GLN A 438 -23.47 3.28 19.70
C GLN A 438 -22.54 3.16 20.91
N LYS A 439 -21.34 3.77 20.83
CA LYS A 439 -20.40 3.80 21.97
C LYS A 439 -20.93 4.54 23.19
N VAL A 440 -21.67 5.63 22.96
CA VAL A 440 -22.24 6.45 24.03
C VAL A 440 -23.69 6.82 23.66
N PRO A 441 -24.68 5.93 23.92
CA PRO A 441 -26.06 6.13 23.48
C PRO A 441 -26.73 7.41 23.99
N ALA A 442 -26.32 7.92 25.15
CA ALA A 442 -26.80 9.20 25.67
C ALA A 442 -26.42 10.40 24.75
N ASN A 443 -25.32 10.28 24.02
CA ASN A 443 -24.80 11.32 23.13
C ASN A 443 -25.10 11.00 21.65
N TRP A 444 -26.18 10.29 21.35
CA TRP A 444 -26.48 9.75 20.03
C TRP A 444 -26.53 10.81 18.91
N TYR A 445 -26.84 12.06 19.27
CA TYR A 445 -26.97 13.17 18.31
C TYR A 445 -25.68 13.97 18.08
N ARG A 446 -24.54 13.58 18.64
CA ARG A 446 -23.24 14.22 18.37
C ARG A 446 -22.76 13.96 16.94
N THR A 447 -22.02 14.88 16.35
CA THR A 447 -21.17 14.62 15.18
C THR A 447 -19.90 13.89 15.58
N ILE A 448 -19.14 13.32 14.62
CA ILE A 448 -17.83 12.70 14.93
C ILE A 448 -16.92 13.76 15.54
N ASP A 449 -16.69 14.86 14.81
CA ASP A 449 -15.89 15.97 15.29
C ASP A 449 -16.77 17.01 15.99
N ARG A 450 -16.16 17.68 16.96
CA ARG A 450 -16.82 18.80 17.62
C ARG A 450 -16.87 20.01 16.70
N ILE A 451 -18.04 20.66 16.62
CA ILE A 451 -18.21 21.93 15.95
C ILE A 451 -17.96 23.07 16.95
N THR A 452 -17.04 23.97 16.62
CA THR A 452 -16.70 25.16 17.40
C THR A 452 -17.08 26.40 16.59
N PRO A 453 -18.20 27.08 16.88
CA PRO A 453 -18.72 28.19 16.07
C PRO A 453 -17.69 29.29 15.79
N ALA A 454 -16.82 29.58 16.76
CA ALA A 454 -15.76 30.59 16.62
C ALA A 454 -14.82 30.34 15.43
N LEU A 455 -14.73 29.10 14.93
CA LEU A 455 -13.93 28.79 13.74
C LEU A 455 -14.55 29.40 12.48
N ALA A 456 -15.86 29.45 12.35
CA ALA A 456 -16.52 30.07 11.21
C ALA A 456 -16.12 31.55 11.10
N ALA A 457 -16.09 32.27 12.22
CA ALA A 457 -15.82 33.71 12.30
C ALA A 457 -14.32 34.08 12.15
N ARG A 458 -13.42 33.11 11.96
CA ARG A 458 -11.98 33.37 11.78
C ARG A 458 -11.60 33.37 10.31
N PRO A 459 -10.87 34.40 9.84
CA PRO A 459 -10.24 34.30 8.53
C PRO A 459 -9.30 33.09 8.45
N LYS A 460 -9.34 32.37 7.33
CA LYS A 460 -8.58 31.13 7.16
C LYS A 460 -8.25 30.85 5.69
N LEU A 461 -7.19 30.09 5.46
CA LEU A 461 -6.94 29.44 4.19
C LEU A 461 -7.71 28.12 4.15
N LEU A 462 -8.37 27.83 3.03
CA LEU A 462 -9.04 26.55 2.81
C LEU A 462 -8.25 25.76 1.76
N ILE A 463 -7.90 24.52 2.12
CA ILE A 463 -7.07 23.63 1.30
C ILE A 463 -7.85 22.33 1.12
N PRO A 464 -8.26 21.97 -0.11
CA PRO A 464 -8.91 20.69 -0.38
C PRO A 464 -8.02 19.50 -0.01
N ASP A 465 -8.59 18.48 0.66
CA ASP A 465 -7.86 17.28 1.09
C ASP A 465 -7.34 16.45 -0.10
N ILE A 466 -8.14 16.29 -1.15
CA ILE A 466 -7.78 15.48 -2.31
C ILE A 466 -8.10 16.24 -3.59
N LYS A 467 -7.07 16.79 -4.26
CA LYS A 467 -7.16 17.29 -5.64
C LYS A 467 -5.81 17.15 -6.35
N GLY A 468 -5.88 16.96 -7.69
CA GLY A 468 -4.69 16.91 -8.54
C GLY A 468 -3.97 18.25 -8.69
N GLU A 469 -4.64 19.37 -8.35
CA GLU A 469 -4.10 20.72 -8.41
C GLU A 469 -4.29 21.45 -7.08
N ALA A 470 -3.35 22.35 -6.76
CA ALA A 470 -3.43 23.15 -5.55
C ALA A 470 -4.50 24.26 -5.71
N HIS A 471 -5.62 24.08 -5.04
CA HIS A 471 -6.69 25.08 -4.95
C HIS A 471 -6.76 25.66 -3.54
N ILE A 472 -5.77 26.49 -3.18
CA ILE A 472 -5.74 27.15 -1.88
C ILE A 472 -6.48 28.48 -2.01
N VAL A 473 -7.50 28.72 -1.16
CA VAL A 473 -8.31 29.94 -1.19
C VAL A 473 -8.36 30.58 0.18
N PHE A 474 -8.43 31.91 0.21
CA PHE A 474 -8.67 32.68 1.42
C PHE A 474 -10.17 32.81 1.68
N GLU A 475 -10.59 32.54 2.92
CA GLU A 475 -11.95 32.69 3.40
C GLU A 475 -11.96 33.72 4.54
N GLY A 476 -12.85 34.74 4.43
CA GLY A 476 -12.84 35.96 5.25
C GLY A 476 -13.34 35.79 6.68
N GLY A 477 -13.89 34.65 7.07
CA GLY A 477 -14.44 34.39 8.41
C GLY A 477 -15.94 34.35 8.43
N GLU A 478 -16.59 33.71 7.46
CA GLU A 478 -18.05 33.57 7.37
C GLU A 478 -18.50 32.09 7.37
N LEU A 479 -17.61 31.17 6.95
CA LEU A 479 -17.97 29.78 6.63
C LEU A 479 -17.25 28.77 7.53
N TYR A 480 -17.95 27.71 7.91
CA TYR A 480 -17.39 26.57 8.63
C TYR A 480 -16.87 25.51 7.65
N PRO A 481 -15.63 24.98 7.77
CA PRO A 481 -15.11 24.02 6.82
C PRO A 481 -15.64 22.61 7.05
N HIS A 482 -15.97 21.90 5.97
CA HIS A 482 -16.27 20.47 5.93
C HIS A 482 -14.98 19.63 5.99
N HIS A 483 -15.05 18.38 6.44
CA HIS A 483 -13.88 17.49 6.62
C HIS A 483 -13.05 17.21 5.36
N ASN A 484 -13.54 17.56 4.18
CA ASN A 484 -12.76 17.50 2.95
C ASN A 484 -11.92 18.77 2.68
N LEU A 485 -11.82 19.65 3.67
CA LEU A 485 -11.01 20.86 3.65
C LEU A 485 -10.12 20.93 4.90
N TYR A 486 -8.85 21.18 4.69
CA TYR A 486 -7.96 21.71 5.74
C TYR A 486 -8.11 23.20 5.84
N TYR A 487 -7.81 23.74 7.03
CA TYR A 487 -7.82 25.17 7.28
C TYR A 487 -6.63 25.59 8.14
#